data_afc92e713db17a654ecc96e21beb8761
#
_entry.id   afc92e713db17a654ecc96e21beb8761
#
_cell.length_a   1.000
_cell.length_b   1.000
_cell.length_c   1.000
_cell.angle_alpha   90.00
_cell.angle_beta   90.00
_cell.angle_gamma   90.00
#
_symmetry.space_group_name_H-M   'P 1'
#
loop_
_entity.id
_entity.type
_entity.pdbx_description
1 polymer ?
#
loop_
_entity_poly.entity_id
_entity_poly.type
_entity_poly.pdbx_seq_one_letter_code
_entity_poly.pdbx_strand_id
1 'polypeptide(L)'
;MNKFFFFLIYVFSFFYLSAQTDLDEIVAIVGDEIILNSDIQQQSLQFGQSEDIICEIYKDLMFQKILINQAKIDSIQVSENEVTLEVENRINYFITQLGSIKNIENYYNKDIDEIKKQLFDQIQDQFFVQRMQYKITNRVNVSPVDVIDFYNNLPKDSLPIIEGSIEFAQIVMSPEVNDIEELRIKNILNEYKDRINNGDDFTLLAALYSQDINTSSKGGNLGFVNREDMIPEFNSFVYAMDEGEISNVIKSSSGYHIVKLISRSGQKLELSHILLKPNYNKNDIQKLKFKLDSIKLNIEMDSLLFGKAAYLYSEDISKNNNGFVVNPNTGSTKHAFSEVLYSDLLSMSDGDISDVKEVYDGYNNIIAMKILQVVKITDKHVLDLEQDYVQLYEVVSSQKKNEKLLEWIKSKKKDFFIKINNNLGCNQLL
;
A
#
# COMPACT_ATOMS: atom_id res chain seq x y z
N MET A 1 -40.80 -55.03 -59.83
CA MET A 1 -39.50 -55.27 -59.26
C MET A 1 -38.64 -54.00 -59.46
N ASN A 2 -38.84 -52.99 -58.65
CA ASN A 2 -38.27 -51.66 -58.84
C ASN A 2 -37.20 -51.40 -57.80
N LYS A 3 -36.00 -51.11 -58.25
CA LYS A 3 -34.92 -50.65 -57.47
C LYS A 3 -35.03 -49.17 -57.27
N PHE A 4 -35.28 -48.67 -56.07
CA PHE A 4 -35.21 -47.28 -55.71
C PHE A 4 -33.77 -46.96 -55.31
N PHE A 5 -33.13 -46.04 -56.04
CA PHE A 5 -31.82 -45.50 -55.82
C PHE A 5 -32.00 -44.23 -54.99
N PHE A 6 -31.61 -44.26 -53.72
CA PHE A 6 -31.60 -43.05 -52.87
C PHE A 6 -30.28 -42.33 -53.09
N PHE A 7 -30.36 -41.14 -53.70
CA PHE A 7 -29.23 -40.23 -53.86
C PHE A 7 -29.19 -39.31 -52.64
N LEU A 8 -28.23 -39.58 -51.74
CA LEU A 8 -28.01 -38.76 -50.53
C LEU A 8 -27.15 -37.57 -50.91
N ILE A 9 -27.74 -36.38 -51.07
CA ILE A 9 -27.02 -35.13 -51.28
C ILE A 9 -26.49 -34.67 -49.93
N TYR A 10 -25.17 -34.82 -49.76
CA TYR A 10 -24.46 -34.28 -48.63
C TYR A 10 -24.23 -32.80 -48.84
N VAL A 11 -25.11 -31.96 -48.29
CA VAL A 11 -24.92 -30.50 -48.25
C VAL A 11 -23.88 -30.19 -47.17
N PHE A 12 -22.63 -30.02 -47.59
CA PHE A 12 -21.57 -29.50 -46.73
C PHE A 12 -21.82 -28.00 -46.58
N SER A 13 -22.56 -27.61 -45.53
CA SER A 13 -22.63 -26.22 -45.11
C SER A 13 -21.30 -25.82 -44.47
N PHE A 14 -20.46 -25.16 -45.26
CA PHE A 14 -19.29 -24.43 -44.73
C PHE A 14 -19.83 -23.31 -43.83
N PHE A 15 -19.85 -23.58 -42.52
CA PHE A 15 -19.86 -22.53 -41.51
C PHE A 15 -18.49 -21.84 -41.60
N TYR A 16 -18.44 -20.72 -42.29
CA TYR A 16 -17.40 -19.76 -42.12
C TYR A 16 -17.51 -19.25 -40.67
N LEU A 17 -16.77 -19.85 -39.73
CA LEU A 17 -16.41 -19.18 -38.47
C LEU A 17 -15.52 -18.02 -38.89
N SER A 18 -16.14 -16.87 -39.12
CA SER A 18 -15.43 -15.59 -39.04
C SER A 18 -14.94 -15.48 -37.62
N ALA A 19 -13.69 -15.88 -37.35
CA ALA A 19 -12.97 -15.37 -36.20
C ALA A 19 -12.81 -13.86 -36.49
N GLN A 20 -13.82 -13.07 -36.12
CA GLN A 20 -13.65 -11.65 -35.98
C GLN A 20 -12.71 -11.49 -34.80
N THR A 21 -11.43 -11.28 -35.08
CA THR A 21 -10.59 -10.50 -34.19
C THR A 21 -11.23 -9.12 -34.21
N ASP A 22 -12.05 -8.80 -33.21
CA ASP A 22 -12.52 -7.45 -33.02
C ASP A 22 -11.26 -6.59 -32.87
N LEU A 23 -10.91 -5.92 -33.98
CA LEU A 23 -9.91 -4.86 -33.95
C LEU A 23 -10.47 -3.80 -33.03
N ASP A 24 -9.75 -3.53 -31.93
CA ASP A 24 -10.17 -2.53 -30.97
C ASP A 24 -10.32 -1.16 -31.63
N GLU A 25 -11.49 -0.54 -31.47
CA GLU A 25 -11.84 0.68 -32.18
C GLU A 25 -11.09 1.88 -31.60
N ILE A 26 -10.41 2.65 -32.44
CA ILE A 26 -9.81 3.93 -32.05
C ILE A 26 -10.94 4.96 -31.93
N VAL A 27 -11.23 5.40 -30.70
CA VAL A 27 -12.26 6.40 -30.39
C VAL A 27 -11.74 7.83 -30.39
N ALA A 28 -10.45 8.03 -30.11
CA ALA A 28 -9.79 9.34 -30.29
C ALA A 28 -8.29 9.22 -30.59
N ILE A 29 -7.78 10.27 -31.20
CA ILE A 29 -6.34 10.52 -31.38
C ILE A 29 -6.04 11.89 -30.79
N VAL A 30 -5.02 11.99 -29.94
CA VAL A 30 -4.55 13.23 -29.32
C VAL A 30 -3.04 13.33 -29.52
N GLY A 31 -2.61 14.13 -30.50
CA GLY A 31 -1.21 14.17 -30.92
C GLY A 31 -0.76 12.78 -31.39
N ASP A 32 0.25 12.21 -30.70
CA ASP A 32 0.78 10.88 -30.98
C ASP A 32 0.13 9.77 -30.14
N GLU A 33 -0.81 10.13 -29.25
CA GLU A 33 -1.51 9.19 -28.36
C GLU A 33 -2.86 8.77 -28.92
N ILE A 34 -3.24 7.51 -28.72
CA ILE A 34 -4.54 6.97 -29.09
C ILE A 34 -5.36 6.61 -27.86
N ILE A 35 -6.67 6.66 -28.01
CA ILE A 35 -7.62 6.13 -27.02
C ILE A 35 -8.44 5.06 -27.74
N LEU A 36 -8.46 3.87 -27.14
CA LEU A 36 -9.18 2.72 -27.63
C LEU A 36 -10.54 2.58 -26.94
N ASN A 37 -11.47 1.93 -27.59
CA ASN A 37 -12.76 1.63 -26.98
C ASN A 37 -12.62 0.71 -25.75
N SER A 38 -11.66 -0.22 -25.79
CA SER A 38 -11.33 -1.08 -24.65
C SER A 38 -10.86 -0.31 -23.42
N ASP A 39 -10.14 0.82 -23.58
CA ASP A 39 -9.70 1.65 -22.47
C ASP A 39 -10.89 2.22 -21.70
N ILE A 40 -11.92 2.68 -22.44
CA ILE A 40 -13.15 3.19 -21.85
C ILE A 40 -13.94 2.07 -21.17
N GLN A 41 -14.09 0.93 -21.84
CA GLN A 41 -14.83 -0.21 -21.30
C GLN A 41 -14.19 -0.74 -20.02
N GLN A 42 -12.86 -0.86 -19.96
CA GLN A 42 -12.16 -1.32 -18.78
C GLN A 42 -12.41 -0.41 -17.57
N GLN A 43 -12.39 0.91 -17.75
CA GLN A 43 -12.68 1.85 -16.66
C GLN A 43 -14.18 1.84 -16.30
N SER A 44 -15.07 1.68 -17.26
CA SER A 44 -16.52 1.61 -17.02
C SER A 44 -16.94 0.42 -16.16
N LEU A 45 -16.17 -0.67 -16.14
CA LEU A 45 -16.40 -1.79 -15.23
C LEU A 45 -16.23 -1.43 -13.75
N GLN A 46 -15.41 -0.42 -13.45
CA GLN A 46 -15.17 0.04 -12.07
C GLN A 46 -16.13 1.15 -11.64
N PHE A 47 -16.46 2.08 -12.55
CA PHE A 47 -17.21 3.29 -12.21
C PHE A 47 -18.68 3.24 -12.62
N GLY A 48 -19.06 2.34 -13.53
CA GLY A 48 -20.42 2.19 -14.03
C GLY A 48 -20.51 2.34 -15.55
N GLN A 49 -21.63 1.89 -16.10
CA GLN A 49 -21.85 1.80 -17.55
C GLN A 49 -22.93 2.79 -18.05
N SER A 50 -23.31 3.79 -17.26
CA SER A 50 -24.22 4.82 -17.76
C SER A 50 -23.53 5.71 -18.80
N GLU A 51 -24.30 6.27 -19.73
CA GLU A 51 -23.80 7.14 -20.80
C GLU A 51 -23.01 8.33 -20.24
N ASP A 52 -23.50 8.93 -19.17
CA ASP A 52 -22.82 10.05 -18.49
C ASP A 52 -21.44 9.64 -17.94
N ILE A 53 -21.35 8.47 -17.29
CA ILE A 53 -20.09 7.95 -16.74
C ILE A 53 -19.11 7.62 -17.87
N ILE A 54 -19.58 7.02 -18.93
CA ILE A 54 -18.75 6.73 -20.12
C ILE A 54 -18.19 8.01 -20.71
N CYS A 55 -18.99 9.07 -20.81
CA CYS A 55 -18.54 10.35 -21.32
C CYS A 55 -17.54 11.04 -20.37
N GLU A 56 -17.69 10.92 -19.05
CA GLU A 56 -16.69 11.40 -18.08
C GLU A 56 -15.37 10.65 -18.20
N ILE A 57 -15.41 9.32 -18.26
CA ILE A 57 -14.21 8.47 -18.46
C ILE A 57 -13.50 8.88 -19.76
N TYR A 58 -14.25 9.04 -20.84
CA TYR A 58 -13.68 9.44 -22.12
C TYR A 58 -12.98 10.80 -22.06
N LYS A 59 -13.62 11.78 -21.40
CA LYS A 59 -13.06 13.11 -21.18
C LYS A 59 -11.77 13.06 -20.35
N ASP A 60 -11.76 12.25 -19.29
CA ASP A 60 -10.59 12.09 -18.45
C ASP A 60 -9.42 11.44 -19.19
N LEU A 61 -9.68 10.42 -20.01
CA LEU A 61 -8.67 9.82 -20.88
C LEU A 61 -8.11 10.84 -21.89
N MET A 62 -8.96 11.66 -22.50
CA MET A 62 -8.54 12.76 -23.37
C MET A 62 -7.61 13.74 -22.66
N PHE A 63 -7.94 14.13 -21.41
CA PHE A 63 -7.11 15.01 -20.60
C PHE A 63 -5.78 14.38 -20.26
N GLN A 64 -5.75 13.11 -19.88
CA GLN A 64 -4.52 12.37 -19.63
C GLN A 64 -3.62 12.34 -20.87
N LYS A 65 -4.17 12.04 -22.07
CA LYS A 65 -3.39 12.01 -23.30
C LYS A 65 -2.83 13.39 -23.70
N ILE A 66 -3.55 14.49 -23.43
CA ILE A 66 -3.03 15.86 -23.60
C ILE A 66 -1.84 16.11 -22.67
N LEU A 67 -1.95 15.69 -21.40
CA LEU A 67 -0.87 15.86 -20.42
C LEU A 67 0.37 15.04 -20.78
N ILE A 68 0.20 13.78 -21.21
CA ILE A 68 1.29 12.90 -21.64
C ILE A 68 2.01 13.49 -22.84
N ASN A 69 1.26 13.90 -23.87
CA ASN A 69 1.85 14.53 -25.05
C ASN A 69 2.68 15.77 -24.69
N GLN A 70 2.12 16.67 -23.86
CA GLN A 70 2.84 17.86 -23.44
C GLN A 70 4.06 17.51 -22.55
N ALA A 71 3.95 16.50 -21.69
CA ALA A 71 5.07 16.04 -20.89
C ALA A 71 6.24 15.57 -21.77
N LYS A 72 5.95 14.85 -22.85
CA LYS A 72 6.94 14.41 -23.84
C LYS A 72 7.55 15.59 -24.59
N ILE A 73 6.74 16.55 -25.05
CA ILE A 73 7.20 17.80 -25.69
C ILE A 73 8.10 18.61 -24.75
N ASP A 74 7.71 18.72 -23.49
CA ASP A 74 8.45 19.44 -22.45
C ASP A 74 9.68 18.67 -21.94
N SER A 75 9.97 17.50 -22.50
CA SER A 75 11.06 16.60 -22.09
C SER A 75 11.08 16.28 -20.59
N ILE A 76 9.90 16.07 -20.02
CA ILE A 76 9.78 15.63 -18.63
C ILE A 76 10.43 14.25 -18.50
N GLN A 77 11.39 14.13 -17.59
CA GLN A 77 12.10 12.88 -17.38
C GLN A 77 11.29 11.93 -16.47
N VAL A 78 11.09 10.70 -16.90
CA VAL A 78 10.60 9.59 -16.07
C VAL A 78 11.66 8.50 -16.14
N SER A 79 12.20 8.13 -15.00
CA SER A 79 13.28 7.12 -14.95
C SER A 79 12.72 5.72 -15.16
N GLU A 80 13.35 4.94 -16.05
CA GLU A 80 12.98 3.52 -16.23
C GLU A 80 13.12 2.72 -14.94
N ASN A 81 14.12 3.03 -14.11
CA ASN A 81 14.31 2.36 -12.82
C ASN A 81 13.13 2.62 -11.86
N GLU A 82 12.63 3.86 -11.83
CA GLU A 82 11.48 4.24 -11.01
C GLU A 82 10.20 3.51 -11.47
N VAL A 83 9.98 3.42 -12.78
CA VAL A 83 8.85 2.68 -13.35
C VAL A 83 8.97 1.19 -13.05
N THR A 84 10.15 0.61 -13.25
CA THR A 84 10.41 -0.82 -12.99
C THR A 84 10.18 -1.17 -11.52
N LEU A 85 10.64 -0.33 -10.60
CA LEU A 85 10.41 -0.53 -9.17
C LEU A 85 8.92 -0.56 -8.84
N GLU A 86 8.14 0.36 -9.41
CA GLU A 86 6.70 0.41 -9.17
C GLU A 86 5.97 -0.79 -9.81
N VAL A 87 6.41 -1.26 -11.00
CA VAL A 87 5.91 -2.51 -11.59
C VAL A 87 6.13 -3.69 -10.65
N GLU A 88 7.34 -3.81 -10.08
CA GLU A 88 7.65 -4.88 -9.14
C GLU A 88 6.80 -4.80 -7.87
N ASN A 89 6.59 -3.60 -7.33
CA ASN A 89 5.72 -3.38 -6.18
C ASN A 89 4.28 -3.86 -6.48
N ARG A 90 3.72 -3.52 -7.64
CA ARG A 90 2.38 -3.97 -8.04
C ARG A 90 2.30 -5.47 -8.26
N ILE A 91 3.29 -6.07 -8.87
CA ILE A 91 3.35 -7.52 -9.03
C ILE A 91 3.42 -8.21 -7.67
N ASN A 92 4.24 -7.72 -6.74
CA ASN A 92 4.31 -8.25 -5.38
C ASN A 92 2.98 -8.10 -4.62
N TYR A 93 2.30 -6.97 -4.78
CA TYR A 93 0.95 -6.79 -4.25
C TYR A 93 -0.03 -7.84 -4.82
N PHE A 94 -0.03 -8.06 -6.14
CA PHE A 94 -0.86 -9.08 -6.76
C PHE A 94 -0.50 -10.50 -6.28
N ILE A 95 0.78 -10.80 -6.09
CA ILE A 95 1.22 -12.08 -5.50
C ILE A 95 0.63 -12.25 -4.08
N THR A 96 0.62 -11.17 -3.28
CA THR A 96 0.05 -11.21 -1.93
C THR A 96 -1.45 -11.48 -1.97
N GLN A 97 -2.17 -10.92 -2.94
CA GLN A 97 -3.63 -11.11 -3.07
C GLN A 97 -4.00 -12.45 -3.70
N LEU A 98 -3.29 -12.87 -4.73
CA LEU A 98 -3.62 -14.05 -5.54
C LEU A 98 -2.78 -15.29 -5.19
N GLY A 99 -1.74 -15.13 -4.38
CA GLY A 99 -0.93 -16.21 -3.83
C GLY A 99 0.29 -16.62 -4.66
N SER A 100 0.30 -16.41 -5.98
CA SER A 100 1.45 -16.78 -6.84
C SER A 100 1.43 -16.08 -8.20
N ILE A 101 2.58 -16.00 -8.86
CA ILE A 101 2.71 -15.54 -10.26
C ILE A 101 1.79 -16.33 -11.19
N LYS A 102 1.74 -17.65 -11.04
CA LYS A 102 0.90 -18.51 -11.88
C LYS A 102 -0.58 -18.16 -11.76
N ASN A 103 -1.03 -17.78 -10.59
CA ASN A 103 -2.42 -17.35 -10.39
C ASN A 103 -2.68 -15.99 -11.05
N ILE A 104 -1.69 -15.10 -11.07
CA ILE A 104 -1.77 -13.81 -11.80
C ILE A 104 -1.90 -14.09 -13.30
N GLU A 105 -1.03 -14.94 -13.87
CA GLU A 105 -1.08 -15.34 -15.28
C GLU A 105 -2.43 -15.95 -15.66
N ASN A 106 -2.96 -16.84 -14.81
CA ASN A 106 -4.27 -17.45 -15.01
C ASN A 106 -5.42 -16.42 -14.92
N TYR A 107 -5.32 -15.46 -13.98
CA TYR A 107 -6.35 -14.43 -13.78
C TYR A 107 -6.43 -13.48 -14.98
N TYR A 108 -5.27 -13.04 -15.49
CA TYR A 108 -5.19 -12.13 -16.64
C TYR A 108 -5.16 -12.86 -17.98
N ASN A 109 -5.02 -14.19 -17.98
CA ASN A 109 -4.85 -15.02 -19.17
C ASN A 109 -3.68 -14.53 -20.06
N LYS A 110 -2.57 -14.16 -19.43
CA LYS A 110 -1.37 -13.60 -20.05
C LYS A 110 -0.13 -14.08 -19.33
N ASP A 111 0.99 -14.13 -20.05
CA ASP A 111 2.32 -14.36 -19.45
C ASP A 111 2.74 -13.19 -18.55
N ILE A 112 3.51 -13.47 -17.52
CA ILE A 112 3.95 -12.47 -16.56
C ILE A 112 4.78 -11.34 -17.20
N ASP A 113 5.56 -11.63 -18.22
CA ASP A 113 6.38 -10.63 -18.90
C ASP A 113 5.50 -9.68 -19.74
N GLU A 114 4.42 -10.19 -20.33
CA GLU A 114 3.42 -9.35 -21.01
C GLU A 114 2.68 -8.46 -20.02
N ILE A 115 2.29 -9.01 -18.85
CA ILE A 115 1.66 -8.24 -17.77
C ILE A 115 2.58 -7.14 -17.27
N LYS A 116 3.86 -7.47 -17.01
CA LYS A 116 4.86 -6.48 -16.58
C LYS A 116 5.07 -5.38 -17.60
N LYS A 117 5.11 -5.72 -18.89
CA LYS A 117 5.24 -4.73 -19.97
C LYS A 117 4.04 -3.79 -20.01
N GLN A 118 2.82 -4.31 -19.93
CA GLN A 118 1.61 -3.49 -19.90
C GLN A 118 1.57 -2.57 -18.66
N LEU A 119 1.95 -3.10 -17.50
CA LEU A 119 2.06 -2.30 -16.28
C LEU A 119 3.14 -1.21 -16.42
N PHE A 120 4.26 -1.52 -17.07
CA PHE A 120 5.33 -0.56 -17.30
C PHE A 120 4.83 0.64 -18.11
N ASP A 121 4.16 0.39 -19.24
CA ASP A 121 3.63 1.45 -20.09
C ASP A 121 2.58 2.28 -19.34
N GLN A 122 1.67 1.65 -18.59
CA GLN A 122 0.65 2.33 -17.81
C GLN A 122 1.24 3.19 -16.67
N ILE A 123 2.22 2.66 -15.96
CA ILE A 123 2.88 3.37 -14.85
C ILE A 123 3.72 4.53 -15.38
N GLN A 124 4.40 4.34 -16.50
CA GLN A 124 5.14 5.42 -17.16
C GLN A 124 4.22 6.57 -17.57
N ASP A 125 3.08 6.27 -18.19
CA ASP A 125 2.05 7.25 -18.54
C ASP A 125 1.53 7.96 -17.30
N GLN A 126 1.26 7.22 -16.22
CA GLN A 126 0.81 7.78 -14.94
C GLN A 126 1.85 8.76 -14.35
N PHE A 127 3.14 8.44 -14.41
CA PHE A 127 4.19 9.36 -13.94
C PHE A 127 4.30 10.60 -14.82
N PHE A 128 4.15 10.49 -16.14
CA PHE A 128 4.09 11.66 -17.01
C PHE A 128 2.93 12.58 -16.63
N VAL A 129 1.74 12.02 -16.43
CA VAL A 129 0.55 12.78 -15.99
C VAL A 129 0.81 13.47 -14.66
N GLN A 130 1.28 12.76 -13.63
CA GLN A 130 1.54 13.32 -12.31
C GLN A 130 2.58 14.46 -12.35
N ARG A 131 3.69 14.26 -13.06
CA ARG A 131 4.75 15.28 -13.16
C ARG A 131 4.28 16.50 -13.93
N MET A 132 3.48 16.30 -14.97
CA MET A 132 2.91 17.41 -15.73
C MET A 132 1.88 18.17 -14.91
N GLN A 133 0.97 17.49 -14.21
CA GLN A 133 0.03 18.10 -13.28
C GLN A 133 0.76 18.93 -12.20
N TYR A 134 1.80 18.35 -11.59
CA TYR A 134 2.63 19.05 -10.63
C TYR A 134 3.26 20.31 -11.24
N LYS A 135 3.86 20.21 -12.44
CA LYS A 135 4.47 21.35 -13.14
C LYS A 135 3.47 22.49 -13.38
N ILE A 136 2.22 22.16 -13.71
CA ILE A 136 1.16 23.15 -13.97
C ILE A 136 0.67 23.78 -12.65
N THR A 137 0.57 22.98 -11.57
CA THR A 137 -0.14 23.37 -10.35
C THR A 137 0.76 23.74 -9.16
N ASN A 138 2.09 23.52 -9.24
CA ASN A 138 3.03 23.75 -8.13
C ASN A 138 3.13 25.22 -7.67
N ARG A 139 2.64 26.16 -8.47
CA ARG A 139 2.61 27.60 -8.15
C ARG A 139 1.23 28.10 -7.73
N VAL A 140 0.26 27.19 -7.61
CA VAL A 140 -1.07 27.55 -7.11
C VAL A 140 -0.96 27.78 -5.60
N ASN A 141 -1.23 29.03 -5.20
CA ASN A 141 -1.24 29.42 -3.79
C ASN A 141 -2.68 29.56 -3.31
N VAL A 142 -2.93 29.10 -2.11
CA VAL A 142 -4.20 29.31 -1.39
C VAL A 142 -3.95 30.26 -0.24
N SER A 143 -4.65 31.37 -0.25
CA SER A 143 -4.60 32.33 0.85
C SER A 143 -5.67 32.01 1.90
N PRO A 144 -5.51 32.50 3.15
CA PRO A 144 -6.56 32.33 4.15
C PRO A 144 -7.92 32.94 3.71
N VAL A 145 -7.92 33.97 2.90
CA VAL A 145 -9.14 34.59 2.35
C VAL A 145 -9.87 33.60 1.43
N ASP A 146 -9.15 32.87 0.61
CA ASP A 146 -9.76 31.86 -0.28
C ASP A 146 -10.52 30.79 0.51
N VAL A 147 -9.98 30.36 1.64
CA VAL A 147 -10.60 29.36 2.52
C VAL A 147 -11.84 29.95 3.21
N ILE A 148 -11.74 31.18 3.70
CA ILE A 148 -12.86 31.90 4.33
C ILE A 148 -13.99 32.12 3.32
N ASP A 149 -13.67 32.58 2.11
CA ASP A 149 -14.65 32.80 1.05
C ASP A 149 -15.32 31.49 0.62
N PHE A 150 -14.54 30.41 0.47
CA PHE A 150 -15.10 29.09 0.18
C PHE A 150 -16.10 28.67 1.26
N TYR A 151 -15.73 28.72 2.54
CA TYR A 151 -16.59 28.36 3.65
C TYR A 151 -17.85 29.22 3.72
N ASN A 152 -17.73 30.54 3.49
CA ASN A 152 -18.86 31.47 3.51
C ASN A 152 -19.84 31.26 2.36
N ASN A 153 -19.37 30.73 1.22
CA ASN A 153 -20.19 30.41 0.06
C ASN A 153 -20.88 29.04 0.16
N LEU A 154 -20.53 28.21 1.16
CA LEU A 154 -21.24 26.96 1.40
C LEU A 154 -22.67 27.22 1.88
N PRO A 155 -23.68 26.47 1.40
CA PRO A 155 -25.05 26.59 1.88
C PRO A 155 -25.12 26.25 3.38
N LYS A 156 -25.49 27.20 4.21
CA LYS A 156 -25.47 27.07 5.67
C LYS A 156 -26.40 25.95 6.19
N ASP A 157 -27.49 25.68 5.47
CA ASP A 157 -28.47 24.66 5.84
C ASP A 157 -28.04 23.23 5.46
N SER A 158 -26.94 23.07 4.73
CA SER A 158 -26.42 21.78 4.25
C SER A 158 -24.91 21.62 4.47
N LEU A 159 -24.36 22.29 5.50
CA LEU A 159 -22.97 22.05 5.88
C LEU A 159 -22.80 20.58 6.26
N PRO A 160 -21.72 19.93 5.77
CA PRO A 160 -21.46 18.53 6.11
C PRO A 160 -21.21 18.37 7.60
N ILE A 161 -21.61 17.20 8.10
CA ILE A 161 -21.27 16.78 9.45
C ILE A 161 -19.91 16.09 9.39
N ILE A 162 -18.97 16.58 10.19
CA ILE A 162 -17.65 15.99 10.36
C ILE A 162 -17.76 14.94 11.46
N GLU A 163 -17.39 13.69 11.12
CA GLU A 163 -17.42 12.61 12.09
C GLU A 163 -16.36 12.80 13.17
N GLY A 164 -16.68 12.34 14.39
CA GLY A 164 -15.76 12.43 15.51
C GLY A 164 -14.47 11.62 15.27
N SER A 165 -13.38 12.13 15.79
CA SER A 165 -12.06 11.53 15.64
C SER A 165 -11.24 11.64 16.92
N ILE A 166 -10.25 10.77 17.03
CA ILE A 166 -9.29 10.77 18.14
C ILE A 166 -7.87 10.75 17.60
N GLU A 167 -7.00 11.54 18.19
CA GLU A 167 -5.56 11.48 18.02
C GLU A 167 -4.96 10.88 19.30
N PHE A 168 -4.13 9.85 19.14
CA PHE A 168 -3.51 9.20 20.28
C PHE A 168 -2.04 8.81 19.98
N ALA A 169 -1.27 8.71 21.03
CA ALA A 169 0.12 8.30 21.01
C ALA A 169 0.31 7.00 21.78
N GLN A 170 1.37 6.26 21.48
CA GLN A 170 1.70 4.99 22.15
C GLN A 170 3.16 4.86 22.53
N ILE A 171 3.39 4.14 23.62
CA ILE A 171 4.70 3.61 23.99
C ILE A 171 4.56 2.10 24.05
N VAL A 172 5.28 1.39 23.21
CA VAL A 172 5.25 -0.08 23.12
C VAL A 172 6.61 -0.62 23.52
N MET A 173 6.64 -1.59 24.43
CA MET A 173 7.86 -2.24 24.90
C MET A 173 7.65 -3.74 25.00
N SER A 174 8.69 -4.51 24.66
CA SER A 174 8.72 -5.97 24.84
C SER A 174 9.39 -6.35 26.14
N PRO A 175 9.03 -7.50 26.75
CA PRO A 175 9.78 -8.02 27.90
C PRO A 175 11.23 -8.32 27.51
N GLU A 176 12.15 -8.10 28.41
CA GLU A 176 13.55 -8.50 28.22
C GLU A 176 13.65 -10.04 28.22
N VAL A 177 14.32 -10.58 27.20
CA VAL A 177 14.57 -12.01 27.12
C VAL A 177 15.66 -12.37 28.12
N ASN A 178 15.36 -13.28 29.05
CA ASN A 178 16.36 -13.75 30.01
C ASN A 178 17.37 -14.71 29.34
N ASP A 179 18.57 -14.82 29.92
CA ASP A 179 19.68 -15.59 29.35
C ASP A 179 19.33 -17.08 29.11
N ILE A 180 18.50 -17.65 29.99
CA ILE A 180 18.08 -19.07 29.86
C ILE A 180 17.25 -19.29 28.62
N GLU A 181 16.27 -18.41 28.38
CA GLU A 181 15.40 -18.47 27.22
C GLU A 181 16.16 -18.15 25.92
N GLU A 182 17.04 -17.15 25.97
CA GLU A 182 17.90 -16.83 24.83
C GLU A 182 18.78 -18.02 24.45
N LEU A 183 19.40 -18.69 25.43
CA LEU A 183 20.22 -19.88 25.18
C LEU A 183 19.37 -21.05 24.64
N ARG A 184 18.17 -21.25 25.17
CA ARG A 184 17.24 -22.28 24.68
C ARG A 184 16.92 -22.09 23.20
N ILE A 185 16.54 -20.87 22.78
CA ILE A 185 16.19 -20.57 21.39
C ILE A 185 17.41 -20.73 20.49
N LYS A 186 18.57 -20.20 20.91
CA LYS A 186 19.81 -20.36 20.13
C LYS A 186 20.17 -21.82 19.91
N ASN A 187 20.02 -22.66 20.93
CA ASN A 187 20.29 -24.09 20.82
C ASN A 187 19.33 -24.77 19.83
N ILE A 188 18.04 -24.46 19.87
CA ILE A 188 17.05 -25.00 18.94
C ILE A 188 17.35 -24.58 17.48
N LEU A 189 17.64 -23.30 17.26
CA LEU A 189 17.96 -22.80 15.92
C LEU A 189 19.28 -23.38 15.38
N ASN A 190 20.28 -23.58 16.24
CA ASN A 190 21.51 -24.24 15.87
C ASN A 190 21.27 -25.73 15.54
N GLU A 191 20.41 -26.42 16.30
CA GLU A 191 19.99 -27.79 15.96
C GLU A 191 19.32 -27.83 14.57
N TYR A 192 18.43 -26.89 14.26
CA TYR A 192 17.81 -26.82 12.93
C TYR A 192 18.86 -26.55 11.85
N LYS A 193 19.81 -25.64 12.10
CA LYS A 193 20.91 -25.37 11.17
C LYS A 193 21.75 -26.64 10.93
N ASP A 194 22.08 -27.39 11.97
CA ASP A 194 22.84 -28.64 11.86
C ASP A 194 22.06 -29.71 11.09
N ARG A 195 20.76 -29.85 11.33
CA ARG A 195 19.90 -30.76 10.60
C ARG A 195 19.87 -30.43 9.10
N ILE A 196 19.76 -29.15 8.75
CA ILE A 196 19.74 -28.70 7.36
C ILE A 196 21.10 -28.96 6.70
N ASN A 197 22.21 -28.69 7.39
CA ASN A 197 23.56 -28.99 6.90
C ASN A 197 23.79 -30.49 6.70
N ASN A 198 23.06 -31.34 7.44
CA ASN A 198 23.08 -32.81 7.29
C ASN A 198 22.07 -33.34 6.27
N GLY A 199 21.32 -32.47 5.56
CA GLY A 199 20.47 -32.84 4.42
C GLY A 199 18.98 -32.72 4.64
N ASP A 200 18.50 -32.25 5.80
CA ASP A 200 17.09 -31.93 5.99
C ASP A 200 16.68 -30.74 5.12
N ASP A 201 15.43 -30.73 4.68
CA ASP A 201 14.90 -29.64 3.84
C ASP A 201 14.57 -28.42 4.68
N PHE A 202 15.19 -27.27 4.34
CA PHE A 202 14.95 -25.99 5.00
C PHE A 202 13.48 -25.59 4.95
N THR A 203 12.84 -25.76 3.79
CA THR A 203 11.44 -25.38 3.53
C THR A 203 10.49 -26.17 4.44
N LEU A 204 10.76 -27.45 4.60
CA LEU A 204 9.99 -28.33 5.49
C LEU A 204 10.15 -27.90 6.96
N LEU A 205 11.37 -27.63 7.41
CA LEU A 205 11.63 -27.18 8.78
C LEU A 205 11.01 -25.81 9.05
N ALA A 206 11.07 -24.89 8.09
CA ALA A 206 10.41 -23.60 8.20
C ALA A 206 8.89 -23.75 8.30
N ALA A 207 8.29 -24.60 7.49
CA ALA A 207 6.85 -24.86 7.52
C ALA A 207 6.37 -25.47 8.84
N LEU A 208 7.20 -26.32 9.46
CA LEU A 208 6.86 -27.03 10.70
C LEU A 208 7.15 -26.20 11.97
N TYR A 209 8.19 -25.40 11.98
CA TYR A 209 8.72 -24.82 13.21
C TYR A 209 8.84 -23.29 13.20
N SER A 210 8.77 -22.63 12.04
CA SER A 210 8.84 -21.17 12.01
C SER A 210 7.56 -20.55 12.60
N GLN A 211 7.75 -19.59 13.49
CA GLN A 211 6.67 -18.82 14.10
C GLN A 211 6.34 -17.53 13.32
N ASP A 212 6.90 -17.38 12.11
CA ASP A 212 6.46 -16.34 11.20
C ASP A 212 5.25 -16.82 10.39
N ILE A 213 4.06 -16.35 10.77
CA ILE A 213 2.79 -16.73 10.15
C ILE A 213 2.75 -16.37 8.66
N ASN A 214 3.44 -15.28 8.26
CA ASN A 214 3.39 -14.77 6.88
C ASN A 214 4.19 -15.64 5.90
N THR A 215 5.26 -16.28 6.37
CA THR A 215 6.19 -17.01 5.50
C THR A 215 6.28 -18.51 5.80
N SER A 216 5.92 -18.97 7.00
CA SER A 216 6.03 -20.38 7.40
C SER A 216 5.33 -21.32 6.40
N SER A 217 4.10 -21.02 5.99
CA SER A 217 3.35 -21.81 5.01
C SER A 217 3.99 -21.87 3.61
N LYS A 218 4.90 -20.94 3.33
CA LYS A 218 5.69 -20.85 2.09
C LYS A 218 7.14 -21.33 2.30
N GLY A 219 7.39 -22.12 3.36
CA GLY A 219 8.72 -22.62 3.68
C GLY A 219 9.71 -21.55 4.14
N GLY A 220 9.19 -20.46 4.74
CA GLY A 220 9.99 -19.34 5.23
C GLY A 220 10.46 -18.37 4.12
N ASN A 221 9.99 -18.52 2.88
CA ASN A 221 10.45 -17.73 1.74
C ASN A 221 9.99 -16.26 1.86
N LEU A 222 10.96 -15.34 1.85
CA LEU A 222 10.78 -13.88 1.85
C LEU A 222 10.77 -13.31 0.42
N GLY A 223 11.07 -14.12 -0.59
CA GLY A 223 11.29 -13.69 -1.98
C GLY A 223 12.58 -12.89 -2.15
N PHE A 224 12.64 -12.13 -3.25
CA PHE A 224 13.76 -11.23 -3.54
C PHE A 224 13.62 -9.93 -2.76
N VAL A 225 14.56 -9.70 -1.84
CA VAL A 225 14.57 -8.53 -0.95
C VAL A 225 15.74 -7.62 -1.31
N ASN A 226 15.49 -6.30 -1.42
CA ASN A 226 16.54 -5.31 -1.54
C ASN A 226 17.16 -5.03 -0.16
N ARG A 227 18.34 -4.41 -0.18
CA ARG A 227 19.03 -4.02 1.05
C ARG A 227 18.22 -3.06 1.92
N GLU A 228 17.48 -2.17 1.29
CA GLU A 228 16.69 -1.12 1.95
C GLU A 228 15.40 -1.66 2.58
N ASP A 229 14.86 -2.75 2.01
CA ASP A 229 13.63 -3.40 2.49
C ASP A 229 13.90 -4.45 3.58
N MET A 230 15.18 -4.75 3.83
CA MET A 230 15.59 -5.77 4.77
C MET A 230 15.73 -5.18 6.17
N ILE A 231 15.31 -5.92 7.20
CA ILE A 231 15.56 -5.51 8.58
C ILE A 231 17.06 -5.29 8.81
N PRO A 232 17.46 -4.21 9.50
CA PRO A 232 18.87 -3.84 9.64
C PRO A 232 19.77 -4.96 10.16
N GLU A 233 19.25 -5.79 11.05
CA GLU A 233 19.97 -6.90 11.66
C GLU A 233 20.35 -7.99 10.67
N PHE A 234 19.56 -8.20 9.59
CA PHE A 234 19.90 -9.16 8.54
C PHE A 234 21.00 -8.65 7.62
N ASN A 235 20.98 -7.35 7.32
CA ASN A 235 21.89 -6.74 6.34
C ASN A 235 23.37 -7.09 6.56
N SER A 236 23.83 -7.05 7.82
CA SER A 236 25.23 -7.30 8.15
C SER A 236 25.68 -8.76 7.96
N PHE A 237 24.74 -9.69 7.97
CA PHE A 237 25.02 -11.12 7.88
C PHE A 237 24.77 -11.68 6.47
N VAL A 238 23.63 -11.37 5.85
CA VAL A 238 23.20 -12.04 4.60
C VAL A 238 23.97 -11.59 3.37
N TYR A 239 24.51 -10.36 3.36
CA TYR A 239 25.33 -9.89 2.23
C TYR A 239 26.70 -10.56 2.14
N ALA A 240 27.22 -11.07 3.25
CA ALA A 240 28.49 -11.79 3.31
C ALA A 240 28.37 -13.30 3.03
N MET A 241 27.13 -13.84 2.94
CA MET A 241 26.88 -15.28 2.77
C MET A 241 27.03 -15.71 1.31
N ASP A 242 27.39 -16.97 1.10
CA ASP A 242 27.34 -17.61 -0.20
C ASP A 242 25.93 -18.19 -0.49
N GLU A 243 25.59 -18.38 -1.78
CA GLU A 243 24.33 -19.02 -2.17
C GLU A 243 24.25 -20.44 -1.60
N GLY A 244 23.12 -20.74 -0.96
CA GLY A 244 22.88 -22.01 -0.26
C GLY A 244 23.31 -22.00 1.21
N GLU A 245 24.07 -20.99 1.65
CA GLU A 245 24.55 -20.87 3.03
C GLU A 245 23.42 -20.54 4.00
N ILE A 246 23.58 -20.98 5.27
CA ILE A 246 22.67 -20.67 6.38
C ILE A 246 23.40 -19.81 7.41
N SER A 247 22.80 -18.69 7.80
CA SER A 247 23.36 -17.77 8.76
C SER A 247 23.60 -18.40 10.14
N ASN A 248 24.39 -17.76 10.96
CA ASN A 248 24.30 -17.93 12.40
C ASN A 248 22.97 -17.35 12.92
N VAL A 249 22.64 -17.65 14.18
CA VAL A 249 21.42 -17.10 14.80
C VAL A 249 21.50 -15.58 14.87
N ILE A 250 20.52 -14.91 14.25
CA ILE A 250 20.39 -13.46 14.21
C ILE A 250 19.25 -13.07 15.15
N LYS A 251 19.50 -12.10 16.04
CA LYS A 251 18.49 -11.52 16.92
C LYS A 251 17.91 -10.27 16.26
N SER A 252 16.59 -10.13 16.25
CA SER A 252 15.88 -8.93 15.79
C SER A 252 14.78 -8.55 16.79
N SER A 253 14.08 -7.46 16.52
CA SER A 253 12.89 -7.06 17.29
C SER A 253 11.76 -8.10 17.23
N SER A 254 11.70 -8.91 16.17
CA SER A 254 10.67 -9.96 15.98
C SER A 254 11.03 -11.29 16.67
N GLY A 255 12.27 -11.49 17.09
CA GLY A 255 12.74 -12.73 17.71
C GLY A 255 14.13 -13.16 17.20
N TYR A 256 14.34 -14.45 17.12
CA TYR A 256 15.60 -15.06 16.71
C TYR A 256 15.43 -15.82 15.41
N HIS A 257 16.36 -15.66 14.48
CA HIS A 257 16.25 -16.20 13.13
C HIS A 257 17.49 -16.99 12.72
N ILE A 258 17.31 -17.97 11.88
CA ILE A 258 18.32 -18.42 10.93
C ILE A 258 17.81 -18.13 9.52
N VAL A 259 18.69 -17.63 8.65
CA VAL A 259 18.38 -17.19 7.30
C VAL A 259 19.18 -18.01 6.32
N LYS A 260 18.55 -18.49 5.25
CA LYS A 260 19.19 -19.14 4.12
C LYS A 260 19.21 -18.19 2.93
N LEU A 261 20.36 -17.96 2.33
CA LEU A 261 20.47 -17.31 1.04
C LEU A 261 20.22 -18.33 -0.06
N ILE A 262 19.14 -18.15 -0.83
CA ILE A 262 18.75 -19.05 -1.92
C ILE A 262 19.51 -18.69 -3.19
N SER A 263 19.40 -17.43 -3.61
CA SER A 263 20.00 -16.93 -4.84
C SER A 263 20.24 -15.43 -4.80
N ARG A 264 21.07 -14.92 -5.74
CA ARG A 264 21.33 -13.50 -5.93
C ARG A 264 20.90 -13.05 -7.32
N SER A 265 20.21 -11.93 -7.41
CA SER A 265 19.86 -11.28 -8.67
C SER A 265 20.26 -9.80 -8.61
N GLY A 266 21.45 -9.48 -9.11
CA GLY A 266 22.01 -8.16 -8.97
C GLY A 266 22.22 -7.77 -7.50
N GLN A 267 21.53 -6.73 -7.04
CA GLN A 267 21.59 -6.31 -5.62
C GLN A 267 20.51 -6.96 -4.74
N LYS A 268 19.58 -7.72 -5.33
CA LYS A 268 18.51 -8.41 -4.61
C LYS A 268 18.98 -9.78 -4.15
N LEU A 269 18.54 -10.18 -2.96
CA LEU A 269 18.80 -11.48 -2.37
C LEU A 269 17.48 -12.22 -2.20
N GLU A 270 17.41 -13.43 -2.71
CA GLU A 270 16.30 -14.34 -2.42
C GLU A 270 16.61 -15.07 -1.11
N LEU A 271 15.77 -14.83 -0.10
CA LEU A 271 16.00 -15.32 1.25
C LEU A 271 14.85 -16.21 1.73
N SER A 272 15.19 -17.18 2.57
CA SER A 272 14.23 -17.86 3.43
C SER A 272 14.69 -17.79 4.86
N HIS A 273 13.74 -17.75 5.83
CA HIS A 273 14.08 -17.72 7.23
C HIS A 273 13.23 -18.68 8.09
N ILE A 274 13.77 -19.03 9.25
CA ILE A 274 13.04 -19.68 10.34
C ILE A 274 13.10 -18.73 11.52
N LEU A 275 11.94 -18.29 11.98
CA LEU A 275 11.78 -17.40 13.13
C LEU A 275 11.33 -18.20 14.35
N LEU A 276 12.01 -18.02 15.49
CA LEU A 276 11.50 -18.40 16.80
C LEU A 276 11.35 -17.17 17.69
N LYS A 277 10.21 -17.02 18.31
CA LYS A 277 9.91 -15.96 19.26
C LYS A 277 10.23 -16.42 20.68
N PRO A 278 10.74 -15.53 21.55
CA PRO A 278 10.97 -15.87 22.94
C PRO A 278 9.66 -16.09 23.70
N ASN A 279 9.68 -17.05 24.62
CA ASN A 279 8.63 -17.25 25.58
C ASN A 279 8.98 -16.45 26.85
N TYR A 280 8.15 -15.48 27.17
CA TYR A 280 8.35 -14.66 28.36
C TYR A 280 7.71 -15.33 29.58
N ASN A 281 8.45 -15.45 30.66
CA ASN A 281 7.89 -15.94 31.91
C ASN A 281 7.15 -14.82 32.65
N LYS A 282 6.33 -15.21 33.65
CA LYS A 282 5.52 -14.27 34.42
C LYS A 282 6.33 -13.15 35.08
N ASN A 283 7.56 -13.44 35.49
CA ASN A 283 8.43 -12.46 36.16
C ASN A 283 8.94 -11.41 35.14
N ASP A 284 9.29 -11.82 33.92
CA ASP A 284 9.72 -10.90 32.86
C ASP A 284 8.59 -9.95 32.46
N ILE A 285 7.37 -10.50 32.30
CA ILE A 285 6.16 -9.74 32.04
C ILE A 285 5.86 -8.74 33.17
N GLN A 286 5.97 -9.18 34.41
CA GLN A 286 5.72 -8.32 35.57
C GLN A 286 6.75 -7.19 35.70
N LYS A 287 8.03 -7.45 35.45
CA LYS A 287 9.09 -6.42 35.40
C LYS A 287 8.78 -5.36 34.35
N LEU A 288 8.36 -5.78 33.14
CA LEU A 288 7.97 -4.85 32.10
C LEU A 288 6.78 -3.98 32.51
N LYS A 289 5.74 -4.60 33.12
CA LYS A 289 4.59 -3.87 33.64
C LYS A 289 5.02 -2.78 34.65
N PHE A 290 5.84 -3.12 35.61
CA PHE A 290 6.35 -2.14 36.57
C PHE A 290 7.15 -1.01 35.93
N LYS A 291 7.93 -1.33 34.88
CA LYS A 291 8.68 -0.33 34.12
C LYS A 291 7.75 0.64 33.40
N LEU A 292 6.71 0.13 32.72
CA LEU A 292 5.72 0.97 32.06
C LEU A 292 4.87 1.77 33.06
N ASP A 293 4.47 1.18 34.20
CA ASP A 293 3.76 1.89 35.26
C ASP A 293 4.62 3.04 35.81
N SER A 294 5.94 2.83 35.97
CA SER A 294 6.87 3.89 36.39
C SER A 294 7.01 4.99 35.33
N ILE A 295 7.07 4.64 34.04
CA ILE A 295 7.10 5.62 32.95
C ILE A 295 5.79 6.44 32.94
N LYS A 296 4.64 5.77 33.04
CA LYS A 296 3.32 6.40 33.16
C LYS A 296 3.30 7.41 34.31
N LEU A 297 3.70 6.99 35.50
CA LEU A 297 3.74 7.86 36.67
C LEU A 297 4.62 9.10 36.47
N ASN A 298 5.80 8.95 35.85
CA ASN A 298 6.69 10.09 35.55
C ASN A 298 6.05 11.07 34.55
N ILE A 299 5.23 10.57 33.63
CA ILE A 299 4.51 11.42 32.67
C ILE A 299 3.36 12.13 33.39
N GLU A 300 2.57 11.42 34.20
CA GLU A 300 1.46 11.99 34.98
C GLU A 300 1.93 13.06 36.00
N MET A 301 3.18 12.96 36.45
CA MET A 301 3.83 13.94 37.34
C MET A 301 4.53 15.08 36.58
N ASP A 302 4.33 15.22 35.29
CA ASP A 302 4.98 16.21 34.40
C ASP A 302 6.53 16.20 34.44
N SER A 303 7.14 15.13 34.98
CA SER A 303 8.60 14.98 35.01
C SER A 303 9.19 14.48 33.69
N LEU A 304 8.34 13.91 32.80
CA LEU A 304 8.71 13.37 31.51
C LEU A 304 7.56 13.58 30.51
N LEU A 305 7.86 14.20 29.36
CA LEU A 305 6.87 14.34 28.28
C LEU A 305 6.63 13.00 27.59
N PHE A 306 5.39 12.68 27.24
CA PHE A 306 5.02 11.41 26.59
C PHE A 306 5.83 11.18 25.31
N GLY A 307 5.93 12.17 24.42
CA GLY A 307 6.69 12.06 23.16
C GLY A 307 8.19 11.78 23.40
N LYS A 308 8.78 12.37 24.46
CA LYS A 308 10.17 12.07 24.86
C LYS A 308 10.29 10.66 25.42
N ALA A 309 9.33 10.21 26.21
CA ALA A 309 9.28 8.83 26.70
C ALA A 309 9.13 7.83 25.55
N ALA A 310 8.27 8.12 24.58
CA ALA A 310 8.11 7.31 23.38
C ALA A 310 9.43 7.18 22.60
N TYR A 311 10.13 8.30 22.39
CA TYR A 311 11.44 8.28 21.71
C TYR A 311 12.48 7.45 22.45
N LEU A 312 12.53 7.54 23.78
CA LEU A 312 13.55 6.88 24.61
C LEU A 312 13.27 5.40 24.85
N TYR A 313 12.01 5.01 24.99
CA TYR A 313 11.64 3.69 25.49
C TYR A 313 10.82 2.85 24.51
N SER A 314 10.10 3.46 23.57
CA SER A 314 9.26 2.70 22.64
C SER A 314 10.09 1.95 21.60
N GLU A 315 9.69 0.73 21.31
CA GLU A 315 10.20 -0.10 20.21
C GLU A 315 9.40 0.09 18.93
N ASP A 316 8.22 0.71 19.02
CA ASP A 316 7.37 0.97 17.88
C ASP A 316 7.89 2.11 16.98
N ILE A 317 7.60 2.04 15.68
CA ILE A 317 8.03 3.05 14.69
C ILE A 317 7.49 4.46 15.02
N SER A 318 6.36 4.55 15.70
CA SER A 318 5.74 5.80 16.14
C SER A 318 6.64 6.64 17.06
N LYS A 319 7.67 6.03 17.69
CA LYS A 319 8.66 6.76 18.49
C LYS A 319 9.32 7.92 17.75
N ASN A 320 9.50 7.79 16.42
CA ASN A 320 10.08 8.82 15.57
C ASN A 320 9.13 10.00 15.32
N ASN A 321 7.85 9.83 15.66
CA ASN A 321 6.79 10.84 15.57
C ASN A 321 6.19 11.11 16.97
N ASN A 322 7.02 11.25 17.99
CA ASN A 322 6.57 11.50 19.37
C ASN A 322 5.56 10.48 19.92
N GLY A 323 5.53 9.28 19.38
CA GLY A 323 4.58 8.23 19.74
C GLY A 323 3.23 8.30 19.01
N PHE A 324 2.96 9.33 18.19
CA PHE A 324 1.70 9.44 17.45
C PHE A 324 1.47 8.25 16.54
N VAL A 325 0.30 7.65 16.67
CA VAL A 325 -0.14 6.58 15.79
C VAL A 325 -0.70 7.18 14.51
N VAL A 326 -0.18 6.74 13.37
CA VAL A 326 -0.62 7.20 12.05
C VAL A 326 -1.55 6.17 11.44
N ASN A 327 -2.68 6.63 10.93
CA ASN A 327 -3.61 5.79 10.17
C ASN A 327 -2.96 5.38 8.84
N PRO A 328 -2.73 4.10 8.57
CA PRO A 328 -2.02 3.64 7.38
C PRO A 328 -2.76 3.94 6.08
N ASN A 329 -4.09 4.11 6.14
CA ASN A 329 -4.91 4.37 4.96
C ASN A 329 -4.92 5.84 4.54
N THR A 330 -4.84 6.75 5.53
CA THR A 330 -4.96 8.19 5.31
C THR A 330 -3.65 8.96 5.48
N GLY A 331 -2.67 8.35 6.15
CA GLY A 331 -1.43 9.03 6.56
C GLY A 331 -1.63 10.08 7.66
N SER A 332 -2.82 10.21 8.22
CA SER A 332 -3.19 11.17 9.26
C SER A 332 -2.99 10.59 10.65
N THR A 333 -2.76 11.47 11.65
CA THR A 333 -2.82 11.11 13.07
C THR A 333 -4.24 11.04 13.61
N LYS A 334 -5.23 11.54 12.84
CA LYS A 334 -6.65 11.47 13.19
C LYS A 334 -7.23 10.10 12.80
N HIS A 335 -7.89 9.47 13.74
CA HIS A 335 -8.59 8.20 13.57
C HIS A 335 -10.08 8.42 13.80
N ALA A 336 -10.94 8.00 12.87
CA ALA A 336 -12.37 8.00 13.12
C ALA A 336 -12.69 7.07 14.31
N PHE A 337 -13.70 7.42 15.10
CA PHE A 337 -14.09 6.59 16.27
C PHE A 337 -14.40 5.14 15.90
N SER A 338 -14.95 4.91 14.71
CA SER A 338 -15.24 3.57 14.19
C SER A 338 -13.98 2.75 13.85
N GLU A 339 -12.82 3.39 13.68
CA GLU A 339 -11.55 2.75 13.34
C GLU A 339 -10.72 2.43 14.60
N VAL A 340 -11.13 2.91 15.78
CA VAL A 340 -10.35 2.76 17.01
C VAL A 340 -10.58 1.38 17.60
N LEU A 341 -9.54 0.57 17.63
CA LEU A 341 -9.57 -0.79 18.19
C LEU A 341 -9.65 -0.82 19.73
N TYR A 342 -9.40 0.31 20.40
CA TYR A 342 -9.36 0.42 21.86
C TYR A 342 -10.53 1.24 22.36
N SER A 343 -11.66 0.57 22.60
CA SER A 343 -12.92 1.23 23.01
C SER A 343 -12.81 2.07 24.29
N ASP A 344 -11.87 1.74 25.16
CA ASP A 344 -11.60 2.49 26.40
C ASP A 344 -10.97 3.85 26.15
N LEU A 345 -10.21 4.05 25.04
CA LEU A 345 -9.72 5.37 24.67
C LEU A 345 -10.86 6.38 24.42
N LEU A 346 -12.00 5.89 23.93
CA LEU A 346 -13.17 6.74 23.68
C LEU A 346 -13.88 7.22 24.96
N SER A 347 -13.54 6.63 26.12
CA SER A 347 -14.05 7.03 27.45
C SER A 347 -13.08 7.93 28.23
N MET A 348 -11.87 8.18 27.67
CA MET A 348 -10.83 9.01 28.26
C MET A 348 -10.97 10.46 27.78
N SER A 349 -10.30 11.37 28.46
CA SER A 349 -10.21 12.80 28.11
C SER A 349 -8.87 13.13 27.47
N ASP A 350 -8.79 14.30 26.84
CA ASP A 350 -7.55 14.83 26.29
C ASP A 350 -6.45 14.86 27.38
N GLY A 351 -5.28 14.28 27.07
CA GLY A 351 -4.14 14.18 27.97
C GLY A 351 -4.12 12.90 28.82
N ASP A 352 -5.22 12.19 28.99
CA ASP A 352 -5.28 10.98 29.79
C ASP A 352 -4.37 9.87 29.24
N ILE A 353 -3.81 9.08 30.15
CA ILE A 353 -2.96 7.93 29.81
C ILE A 353 -3.64 6.64 30.26
N SER A 354 -3.72 5.67 29.36
CA SER A 354 -4.31 4.37 29.63
C SER A 354 -3.53 3.59 30.71
N ASP A 355 -4.20 2.60 31.28
CA ASP A 355 -3.45 1.56 32.00
C ASP A 355 -2.58 0.77 31.02
N VAL A 356 -1.63 0.02 31.58
CA VAL A 356 -0.74 -0.85 30.80
C VAL A 356 -1.57 -1.95 30.13
N LYS A 357 -1.49 -2.03 28.81
CA LYS A 357 -2.20 -2.99 27.96
C LYS A 357 -1.23 -4.04 27.44
N GLU A 358 -1.68 -5.26 27.42
CA GLU A 358 -0.96 -6.39 26.88
C GLU A 358 -1.15 -6.48 25.36
N VAL A 359 -0.09 -6.82 24.65
CA VAL A 359 -0.09 -7.09 23.20
C VAL A 359 0.18 -8.57 23.01
N TYR A 360 -0.72 -9.24 22.31
CA TYR A 360 -0.67 -10.68 22.07
C TYR A 360 -0.27 -11.01 20.65
N ASP A 361 0.41 -12.17 20.48
CA ASP A 361 0.62 -12.77 19.16
C ASP A 361 -0.60 -13.59 18.71
N GLY A 362 -0.53 -14.20 17.51
CA GLY A 362 -1.57 -15.07 16.98
C GLY A 362 -1.79 -16.36 17.76
N TYR A 363 -0.92 -16.68 18.73
CA TYR A 363 -0.99 -17.84 19.62
C TYR A 363 -1.39 -17.48 21.05
N ASN A 364 -1.83 -16.25 21.27
CA ASN A 364 -2.25 -15.73 22.57
C ASN A 364 -1.11 -15.66 23.62
N ASN A 365 0.13 -15.47 23.18
CA ASN A 365 1.25 -15.17 24.07
C ASN A 365 1.45 -13.67 24.16
N ILE A 366 1.76 -13.17 25.36
CA ILE A 366 2.10 -11.75 25.55
C ILE A 366 3.51 -11.53 24.93
N ILE A 367 3.56 -10.68 23.91
CA ILE A 367 4.81 -10.34 23.19
C ILE A 367 5.30 -8.93 23.50
N ALA A 368 4.42 -8.05 23.92
CA ALA A 368 4.73 -6.68 24.30
C ALA A 368 3.68 -6.15 25.26
N MET A 369 3.95 -4.98 25.85
CA MET A 369 2.99 -4.17 26.57
C MET A 369 3.06 -2.74 26.08
N LYS A 370 1.98 -1.99 26.26
CA LYS A 370 1.89 -0.60 25.85
C LYS A 370 1.06 0.25 26.79
N ILE A 371 1.36 1.53 26.76
CA ILE A 371 0.48 2.59 27.27
C ILE A 371 0.10 3.51 26.13
N LEU A 372 -1.10 4.04 26.20
CA LEU A 372 -1.67 4.93 25.19
C LEU A 372 -1.98 6.27 25.86
N GLN A 373 -1.71 7.37 25.16
CA GLN A 373 -2.15 8.70 25.58
C GLN A 373 -3.15 9.24 24.57
N VAL A 374 -4.30 9.69 25.05
CA VAL A 374 -5.22 10.49 24.24
C VAL A 374 -4.61 11.88 24.10
N VAL A 375 -4.33 12.27 22.87
CA VAL A 375 -3.78 13.61 22.60
C VAL A 375 -4.89 14.61 22.38
N LYS A 376 -5.89 14.22 21.55
CA LYS A 376 -7.05 15.06 21.26
C LYS A 376 -8.25 14.23 20.86
N ILE A 377 -9.39 14.57 21.40
CA ILE A 377 -10.70 14.09 20.97
C ILE A 377 -11.41 15.25 20.25
N THR A 378 -11.92 14.97 19.07
CA THR A 378 -12.78 15.90 18.34
C THR A 378 -14.15 15.25 18.19
N ASP A 379 -15.14 15.83 18.84
CA ASP A 379 -16.51 15.35 18.75
C ASP A 379 -17.10 15.51 17.35
N LYS A 380 -18.11 14.76 17.04
CA LYS A 380 -18.90 14.94 15.83
C LYS A 380 -19.53 16.33 15.84
N HIS A 381 -19.30 17.10 14.79
CA HIS A 381 -19.77 18.48 14.69
C HIS A 381 -20.13 18.86 13.24
N VAL A 382 -20.82 19.97 13.10
CA VAL A 382 -21.05 20.56 11.79
C VAL A 382 -19.76 21.26 11.35
N LEU A 383 -19.39 21.14 10.08
CA LEU A 383 -18.18 21.75 9.52
C LEU A 383 -17.99 23.19 10.04
N ASP A 384 -16.86 23.43 10.67
CA ASP A 384 -16.49 24.70 11.31
C ASP A 384 -15.18 25.26 10.75
N LEU A 385 -15.15 26.56 10.50
CA LEU A 385 -13.99 27.21 9.87
C LEU A 385 -12.71 27.14 10.72
N GLU A 386 -12.82 27.22 12.05
CA GLU A 386 -11.65 27.22 12.93
C GLU A 386 -11.15 25.81 13.19
N GLN A 387 -12.08 24.87 13.46
CA GLN A 387 -11.73 23.48 13.79
C GLN A 387 -11.26 22.70 12.58
N ASP A 388 -11.87 22.96 11.41
CA ASP A 388 -11.63 22.21 10.17
C ASP A 388 -10.82 22.98 9.14
N TYR A 389 -10.14 24.06 9.55
CA TYR A 389 -9.41 24.95 8.63
C TYR A 389 -8.43 24.18 7.72
N VAL A 390 -7.68 23.22 8.26
CA VAL A 390 -6.72 22.43 7.48
C VAL A 390 -7.44 21.61 6.42
N GLN A 391 -8.54 20.96 6.77
CA GLN A 391 -9.35 20.18 5.83
C GLN A 391 -9.96 21.07 4.73
N LEU A 392 -10.50 22.22 5.12
CA LEU A 392 -11.01 23.24 4.20
C LEU A 392 -9.91 23.76 3.25
N TYR A 393 -8.72 24.03 3.79
CA TYR A 393 -7.56 24.44 3.00
C TYR A 393 -7.20 23.39 1.93
N GLU A 394 -7.19 22.10 2.28
CA GLU A 394 -6.90 21.02 1.32
C GLU A 394 -7.97 20.92 0.22
N VAL A 395 -9.24 21.09 0.57
CA VAL A 395 -10.35 21.11 -0.40
C VAL A 395 -10.19 22.30 -1.35
N VAL A 396 -9.96 23.50 -0.84
CA VAL A 396 -9.75 24.70 -1.66
C VAL A 396 -8.50 24.59 -2.52
N SER A 397 -7.42 24.03 -1.97
CA SER A 397 -6.18 23.77 -2.71
C SER A 397 -6.40 22.81 -3.88
N SER A 398 -7.10 21.73 -3.62
CA SER A 398 -7.46 20.75 -4.65
C SER A 398 -8.33 21.37 -5.75
N GLN A 399 -9.35 22.13 -5.34
CA GLN A 399 -10.23 22.83 -6.28
C GLN A 399 -9.45 23.83 -7.16
N LYS A 400 -8.64 24.70 -6.57
CA LYS A 400 -7.84 25.68 -7.33
C LYS A 400 -6.83 25.01 -8.27
N LYS A 401 -6.21 23.93 -7.82
CA LYS A 401 -5.30 23.15 -8.68
C LYS A 401 -6.05 22.54 -9.86
N ASN A 402 -7.23 21.99 -9.62
CA ASN A 402 -8.07 21.42 -10.67
C ASN A 402 -8.56 22.50 -11.65
N GLU A 403 -9.03 23.64 -11.17
CA GLU A 403 -9.40 24.78 -12.01
C GLU A 403 -8.22 25.23 -12.89
N LYS A 404 -7.03 25.35 -12.30
CA LYS A 404 -5.81 25.72 -13.03
C LYS A 404 -5.45 24.69 -14.10
N LEU A 405 -5.59 23.41 -13.79
CA LEU A 405 -5.36 22.31 -14.74
C LEU A 405 -6.33 22.37 -15.91
N LEU A 406 -7.64 22.58 -15.64
CA LEU A 406 -8.67 22.69 -16.66
C LEU A 406 -8.47 23.92 -17.55
N GLU A 407 -8.11 25.08 -16.98
CA GLU A 407 -7.76 26.28 -17.75
C GLU A 407 -6.57 26.00 -18.68
N TRP A 408 -5.55 25.35 -18.16
CA TRP A 408 -4.36 25.00 -18.92
C TRP A 408 -4.73 24.04 -20.07
N ILE A 409 -5.49 22.98 -19.82
CA ILE A 409 -5.96 22.03 -20.85
C ILE A 409 -6.74 22.76 -21.93
N LYS A 410 -7.70 23.64 -21.55
CA LYS A 410 -8.48 24.45 -22.51
C LYS A 410 -7.59 25.35 -23.37
N SER A 411 -6.53 25.90 -22.81
CA SER A 411 -5.59 26.75 -23.57
C SER A 411 -4.75 25.92 -24.54
N LYS A 412 -4.34 24.71 -24.11
CA LYS A 412 -3.41 23.84 -24.82
C LYS A 412 -4.05 22.95 -25.88
N LYS A 413 -5.34 22.62 -25.75
CA LYS A 413 -6.01 21.73 -26.72
C LYS A 413 -5.89 22.19 -28.17
N LYS A 414 -5.70 23.51 -28.40
CA LYS A 414 -5.53 24.08 -29.74
C LYS A 414 -4.16 23.79 -30.35
N ASP A 415 -3.18 23.42 -29.54
CA ASP A 415 -1.81 23.15 -29.96
C ASP A 415 -1.64 21.69 -30.43
N PHE A 416 -2.64 20.84 -30.19
CA PHE A 416 -2.62 19.42 -30.52
C PHE A 416 -3.57 19.08 -31.68
N PHE A 417 -3.14 18.12 -32.49
CA PHE A 417 -4.06 17.46 -33.40
C PHE A 417 -4.97 16.54 -32.58
N ILE A 418 -6.27 16.85 -32.61
CA ILE A 418 -7.29 16.05 -31.90
C ILE A 418 -8.31 15.59 -32.93
N LYS A 419 -8.41 14.26 -33.10
CA LYS A 419 -9.44 13.62 -33.91
C LYS A 419 -10.33 12.76 -33.02
N ILE A 420 -11.60 13.05 -33.00
CA ILE A 420 -12.62 12.33 -32.22
C ILE A 420 -13.49 11.53 -33.16
N ASN A 421 -13.69 10.25 -32.85
CA ASN A 421 -14.69 9.41 -33.55
C ASN A 421 -15.98 9.43 -32.70
N ASN A 422 -17.02 10.08 -33.21
CA ASN A 422 -18.25 10.39 -32.47
C ASN A 422 -19.18 9.21 -32.20
N ASN A 423 -18.72 7.96 -32.25
CA ASN A 423 -19.59 6.79 -32.08
C ASN A 423 -20.17 6.64 -30.65
N LEU A 424 -19.66 7.38 -29.68
CA LEU A 424 -20.07 7.28 -28.25
C LEU A 424 -21.16 8.26 -27.81
N GLY A 425 -21.64 9.13 -28.73
CA GLY A 425 -22.74 10.08 -28.41
C GLY A 425 -22.37 11.21 -27.41
N CYS A 426 -21.13 11.30 -27.01
CA CYS A 426 -20.66 12.30 -26.02
C CYS A 426 -20.53 13.69 -26.66
N ASN A 427 -21.54 14.52 -26.50
CA ASN A 427 -21.55 15.91 -26.97
C ASN A 427 -20.78 16.77 -25.98
N GLN A 428 -19.75 17.52 -26.43
CA GLN A 428 -18.90 18.43 -25.64
C GLN A 428 -17.83 17.76 -24.75
N LEU A 429 -16.96 16.96 -25.33
CA LEU A 429 -15.86 16.29 -24.62
C LEU A 429 -14.72 17.23 -24.17
N LEU A 430 -14.56 18.42 -24.77
CA LEU A 430 -13.44 19.35 -24.48
C LEU A 430 -13.89 20.81 -24.47
#